data_efe07704af22094ea61237c204ea5d7e
#
_entry.id   efe07704af22094ea61237c204ea5d7e
#
_cell.length_a   1.000
_cell.length_b   1.000
_cell.length_c   1.000
_cell.angle_alpha   90.00
_cell.angle_beta   90.00
_cell.angle_gamma   90.00
#
_symmetry.space_group_name_H-M   'P 1'
#
loop_
_entity.id
_entity.type
_entity.pdbx_description
1 polymer ?
#
loop_
_entity_poly.entity_id
_entity_poly.type
_entity_poly.pdbx_seq_one_letter_code
_entity_poly.pdbx_strand_id
1 'polypeptide(L)'
;MSKLVAVALLVCALALPSAGLGGTGLANGTGVLEPGCPIDPVASDVFCPPYPIWYSLQAKQWPNTTTGLFRTRWLVPGRPGSIFRGRIKCMNVVGNAVVVGGLLTNPAILAGVPFVEYAVDNGTSGDLVSDLGLFPDGDPDLVLLPVGFPSICPAPGLAASIYGYLPLRVGSGGIFVRPPTP
;
A
#
# COMPACT_ATOMS: atom_id res chain seq x y z
N MET A 1 23.41 -50.88 -0.69
CA MET A 1 22.55 -50.10 0.21
C MET A 1 22.37 -48.71 -0.44
N SER A 2 21.29 -48.58 -1.20
CA SER A 2 21.02 -47.38 -2.00
C SER A 2 20.08 -46.47 -1.20
N LYS A 3 20.53 -45.23 -0.88
CA LYS A 3 19.71 -44.22 -0.20
C LYS A 3 18.94 -43.43 -1.25
N LEU A 4 17.65 -43.71 -1.34
CA LEU A 4 16.68 -42.90 -2.07
C LEU A 4 16.53 -41.55 -1.34
N VAL A 5 16.99 -40.47 -2.00
CA VAL A 5 16.71 -39.08 -1.59
C VAL A 5 15.36 -38.72 -2.20
N ALA A 6 14.35 -38.61 -1.36
CA ALA A 6 13.07 -38.04 -1.76
C ALA A 6 13.18 -36.53 -1.88
N VAL A 7 13.15 -36.01 -3.09
CA VAL A 7 13.03 -34.58 -3.38
C VAL A 7 11.56 -34.21 -3.24
N ALA A 8 11.21 -33.54 -2.14
CA ALA A 8 9.90 -32.94 -1.97
C ALA A 8 9.81 -31.70 -2.88
N LEU A 9 9.10 -31.80 -3.98
CA LEU A 9 8.69 -30.68 -4.81
C LEU A 9 7.65 -29.84 -4.04
N LEU A 10 8.12 -28.74 -3.46
CA LEU A 10 7.25 -27.71 -2.90
C LEU A 10 6.59 -26.96 -4.07
N VAL A 11 5.39 -27.34 -4.43
CA VAL A 11 4.57 -26.61 -5.41
C VAL A 11 4.10 -25.34 -4.73
N CYS A 12 4.83 -24.24 -4.91
CA CYS A 12 4.32 -22.90 -4.65
C CYS A 12 3.14 -22.67 -5.59
N ALA A 13 1.93 -22.80 -5.07
CA ALA A 13 0.73 -22.35 -5.75
C ALA A 13 0.85 -20.83 -5.90
N LEU A 14 1.37 -20.37 -7.04
CA LEU A 14 1.23 -19.01 -7.49
C LEU A 14 -0.27 -18.75 -7.63
N ALA A 15 -0.86 -18.11 -6.63
CA ALA A 15 -2.19 -17.54 -6.75
C ALA A 15 -2.12 -16.48 -7.85
N LEU A 16 -2.38 -16.90 -9.09
CA LEU A 16 -2.60 -15.98 -10.19
C LEU A 16 -3.73 -15.04 -9.75
N PRO A 17 -3.54 -13.73 -9.86
CA PRO A 17 -4.63 -12.82 -9.63
C PRO A 17 -5.75 -13.22 -10.58
N SER A 18 -6.88 -13.66 -10.03
CA SER A 18 -8.07 -13.88 -10.82
C SER A 18 -8.43 -12.54 -11.45
N ALA A 19 -8.17 -12.41 -12.75
CA ALA A 19 -8.68 -11.31 -13.55
C ALA A 19 -10.20 -11.46 -13.57
N GLY A 20 -10.86 -10.97 -12.53
CA GLY A 20 -12.30 -10.93 -12.41
C GLY A 20 -12.84 -10.05 -13.52
N LEU A 21 -13.54 -10.67 -14.46
CA LEU A 21 -14.25 -10.00 -15.53
C LEU A 21 -15.36 -9.13 -14.93
N GLY A 22 -15.19 -7.83 -14.94
CA GLY A 22 -16.31 -6.89 -14.97
C GLY A 22 -16.63 -6.00 -13.78
N GLY A 23 -16.06 -6.21 -12.61
CA GLY A 23 -16.40 -5.39 -11.43
C GLY A 23 -15.55 -4.14 -11.26
N THR A 24 -16.10 -3.12 -10.55
CA THR A 24 -15.33 -1.96 -10.13
C THR A 24 -14.91 -2.11 -8.67
N GLY A 25 -13.59 -2.08 -8.42
CA GLY A 25 -13.04 -1.95 -7.08
C GLY A 25 -13.04 -0.48 -6.62
N LEU A 26 -13.15 -0.25 -5.33
CA LEU A 26 -13.11 1.07 -4.72
C LEU A 26 -12.28 1.05 -3.43
N ALA A 27 -11.40 2.02 -3.29
CA ALA A 27 -10.79 2.36 -2.02
C ALA A 27 -10.91 3.87 -1.81
N ASN A 28 -11.50 4.27 -0.70
CA ASN A 28 -11.76 5.68 -0.40
C ASN A 28 -11.64 5.92 1.09
N GLY A 29 -10.90 6.93 1.48
CA GLY A 29 -10.75 7.28 2.88
C GLY A 29 -10.04 8.59 3.09
N THR A 30 -10.22 9.12 4.28
CA THR A 30 -9.48 10.27 4.78
C THR A 30 -9.43 10.20 6.30
N GLY A 31 -8.32 10.61 6.87
CA GLY A 31 -8.18 10.55 8.30
C GLY A 31 -6.83 11.05 8.78
N VAL A 32 -6.57 10.79 10.04
CA VAL A 32 -5.30 11.08 10.69
C VAL A 32 -4.76 9.79 11.29
N LEU A 33 -3.57 9.41 10.89
CA LEU A 33 -2.83 8.29 11.46
C LEU A 33 -2.24 8.73 12.80
N GLU A 34 -2.32 7.87 13.79
CA GLU A 34 -1.71 8.11 15.09
C GLU A 34 -0.18 8.10 14.97
N PRO A 35 0.52 9.00 15.72
CA PRO A 35 1.96 8.92 15.81
C PRO A 35 2.38 7.66 16.59
N GLY A 36 3.54 7.14 16.30
CA GLY A 36 4.08 5.99 17.01
C GLY A 36 4.61 4.89 16.12
N CYS A 37 4.97 3.79 16.77
CA CYS A 37 5.44 2.61 16.05
C CYS A 37 4.26 1.79 15.52
N PRO A 38 4.47 1.10 14.40
CA PRO A 38 3.52 0.13 13.89
C PRO A 38 3.18 -0.95 14.92
N ILE A 39 2.02 -1.59 14.74
CA ILE A 39 1.41 -2.49 15.72
C ILE A 39 2.23 -3.78 15.94
N ASP A 40 3.12 -4.14 15.02
CA ASP A 40 3.97 -5.34 15.13
C ASP A 40 5.42 -5.04 14.70
N PRO A 41 6.28 -4.60 15.63
CA PRO A 41 7.67 -4.27 15.32
C PRO A 41 8.54 -5.53 15.21
N VAL A 42 8.43 -6.27 14.12
CA VAL A 42 9.32 -7.43 13.85
C VAL A 42 10.72 -6.98 13.42
N ALA A 43 10.90 -5.74 12.98
CA ALA A 43 12.17 -5.21 12.52
C ALA A 43 12.67 -4.08 13.44
N SER A 44 13.95 -4.15 13.82
CA SER A 44 14.64 -3.16 14.67
C SER A 44 14.77 -1.76 14.04
N ASP A 45 14.52 -1.62 12.74
CA ASP A 45 14.77 -0.41 11.97
C ASP A 45 13.48 0.27 11.49
N VAL A 46 12.36 -0.02 12.15
CA VAL A 46 11.05 0.56 11.80
C VAL A 46 11.04 2.06 12.10
N PHE A 47 10.81 2.85 11.06
CA PHE A 47 10.59 4.28 11.22
C PHE A 47 9.24 4.53 11.91
N CYS A 48 9.31 5.10 13.12
CA CYS A 48 8.14 5.49 13.88
C CYS A 48 7.89 6.99 13.65
N PRO A 49 6.83 7.39 12.93
CA PRO A 49 6.56 8.81 12.72
C PRO A 49 6.30 9.51 14.07
N PRO A 50 7.08 10.56 14.40
CA PRO A 50 6.93 11.27 15.68
C PRO A 50 5.70 12.18 15.71
N TYR A 51 5.05 12.38 14.60
CA TYR A 51 3.89 13.27 14.44
C TYR A 51 2.75 12.56 13.72
N PRO A 52 1.50 12.98 13.99
CA PRO A 52 0.35 12.45 13.25
C PRO A 52 0.49 12.74 11.74
N ILE A 53 -0.04 11.85 10.92
CA ILE A 53 -0.04 11.99 9.46
C ILE A 53 -1.48 12.07 8.99
N TRP A 54 -1.85 13.21 8.39
CA TRP A 54 -3.11 13.30 7.66
C TRP A 54 -2.97 12.60 6.31
N TYR A 55 -3.98 11.83 5.93
CA TYR A 55 -4.05 11.18 4.62
C TYR A 55 -5.41 11.37 3.94
N SER A 56 -5.43 11.22 2.63
CA SER A 56 -6.63 11.12 1.82
C SER A 56 -6.34 10.21 0.64
N LEU A 57 -7.11 9.16 0.50
CA LEU A 57 -7.03 8.16 -0.56
C LEU A 57 -8.35 8.13 -1.32
N GLN A 58 -8.28 8.19 -2.64
CA GLN A 58 -9.42 7.97 -3.53
C GLN A 58 -8.93 7.15 -4.72
N ALA A 59 -9.31 5.90 -4.80
CA ALA A 59 -8.94 4.99 -5.88
C ALA A 59 -10.14 4.24 -6.41
N LYS A 60 -10.24 4.14 -7.72
CA LYS A 60 -11.27 3.38 -8.42
C LYS A 60 -10.63 2.52 -9.50
N GLN A 61 -10.92 1.25 -9.44
CA GLN A 61 -10.47 0.27 -10.42
C GLN A 61 -11.62 -0.08 -11.36
N TRP A 62 -11.36 0.00 -12.64
CA TRP A 62 -12.19 -0.49 -13.72
C TRP A 62 -11.53 -1.75 -14.32
N PRO A 63 -12.21 -2.53 -15.17
CA PRO A 63 -11.60 -3.75 -15.73
C PRO A 63 -10.21 -3.56 -16.36
N ASN A 64 -9.98 -2.42 -17.01
CA ASN A 64 -8.74 -2.16 -17.78
C ASN A 64 -7.94 -0.95 -17.29
N THR A 65 -8.35 -0.30 -16.21
CA THR A 65 -7.65 0.89 -15.72
C THR A 65 -7.92 1.15 -14.25
N THR A 66 -6.96 1.76 -13.60
CA THR A 66 -7.11 2.30 -12.25
C THR A 66 -6.88 3.79 -12.30
N THR A 67 -7.72 4.54 -11.62
CA THR A 67 -7.59 5.98 -11.47
C THR A 67 -7.74 6.38 -10.01
N GLY A 68 -7.08 7.46 -9.62
CA GLY A 68 -7.22 7.95 -8.27
C GLY A 68 -6.19 8.99 -7.89
N LEU A 69 -6.37 9.51 -6.69
CA LEU A 69 -5.51 10.47 -6.06
C LEU A 69 -5.17 10.01 -4.65
N PHE A 70 -3.93 10.21 -4.30
CA PHE A 70 -3.41 10.04 -2.96
C PHE A 70 -2.84 11.36 -2.47
N ARG A 71 -3.04 11.66 -1.18
CA ARG A 71 -2.46 12.84 -0.51
C ARG A 71 -2.10 12.46 0.91
N THR A 72 -0.93 12.91 1.35
CA THR A 72 -0.51 12.79 2.75
C THR A 72 0.22 14.03 3.20
N ARG A 73 0.19 14.29 4.51
CA ARG A 73 0.85 15.44 5.13
C ARG A 73 1.19 15.14 6.58
N TRP A 74 2.42 15.35 6.96
CA TRP A 74 2.83 15.30 8.36
C TRP A 74 2.33 16.55 9.11
N LEU A 75 1.66 16.33 10.24
CA LEU A 75 1.09 17.39 11.07
C LEU A 75 2.10 17.84 12.12
N VAL A 76 3.18 18.49 11.68
CA VAL A 76 4.23 19.00 12.57
C VAL A 76 3.76 20.29 13.23
N PRO A 77 3.76 20.39 14.59
CA PRO A 77 3.36 21.58 15.30
C PRO A 77 4.17 22.81 14.87
N GLY A 78 3.46 23.90 14.61
CA GLY A 78 4.09 25.19 14.25
C GLY A 78 4.73 25.24 12.85
N ARG A 79 4.60 24.20 12.03
CA ARG A 79 5.13 24.17 10.67
C ARG A 79 4.08 23.68 9.66
N PRO A 80 3.92 24.35 8.51
CA PRO A 80 3.15 23.76 7.42
C PRO A 80 3.91 22.54 6.90
N GLY A 81 3.48 21.33 7.26
CA GLY A 81 4.09 20.09 6.76
C GLY A 81 4.00 20.02 5.22
N SER A 82 4.99 19.41 4.61
CA SER A 82 4.97 19.13 3.17
C SER A 82 3.77 18.26 2.81
N ILE A 83 3.10 18.59 1.72
CA ILE A 83 2.00 17.79 1.18
C ILE A 83 2.58 16.93 0.06
N PHE A 84 2.52 15.62 0.23
CA PHE A 84 2.75 14.68 -0.86
C PHE A 84 1.43 14.46 -1.60
N ARG A 85 1.50 14.43 -2.92
CA ARG A 85 0.36 14.11 -3.79
C ARG A 85 0.82 13.12 -4.83
N GLY A 86 0.01 12.10 -5.10
CA GLY A 86 0.28 11.11 -6.11
C GLY A 86 -0.94 10.81 -6.97
N ARG A 87 -0.69 10.41 -8.21
CA ARG A 87 -1.70 9.81 -9.10
C ARG A 87 -1.60 8.31 -8.97
N ILE A 88 -2.70 7.67 -8.61
CA ILE A 88 -2.81 6.22 -8.51
C ILE A 88 -2.89 5.65 -9.94
N LYS A 89 -2.12 4.62 -10.18
CA LYS A 89 -2.00 3.92 -11.46
C LYS A 89 -2.40 2.45 -11.36
N CYS A 90 -2.27 1.85 -10.17
CA CYS A 90 -2.73 0.50 -9.92
C CYS A 90 -3.42 0.40 -8.56
N MET A 91 -4.26 -0.60 -8.43
CA MET A 91 -4.89 -1.01 -7.18
C MET A 91 -5.03 -2.53 -7.17
N ASN A 92 -4.77 -3.14 -6.03
CA ASN A 92 -4.99 -4.57 -5.80
C ASN A 92 -5.75 -4.73 -4.48
N VAL A 93 -6.93 -5.34 -4.54
CA VAL A 93 -7.83 -5.52 -3.41
C VAL A 93 -7.99 -7.00 -3.11
N VAL A 94 -7.76 -7.40 -1.87
CA VAL A 94 -7.99 -8.76 -1.37
C VAL A 94 -8.76 -8.67 -0.05
N GLY A 95 -10.01 -9.09 -0.07
CA GLY A 95 -10.90 -8.95 1.08
C GLY A 95 -11.13 -7.46 1.43
N ASN A 96 -10.79 -7.10 2.66
CA ASN A 96 -10.86 -5.74 3.18
C ASN A 96 -9.52 -4.97 3.09
N ALA A 97 -8.50 -5.56 2.49
CA ALA A 97 -7.19 -4.95 2.34
C ALA A 97 -6.97 -4.46 0.91
N VAL A 98 -6.26 -3.35 0.78
CA VAL A 98 -5.93 -2.75 -0.51
C VAL A 98 -4.47 -2.30 -0.55
N VAL A 99 -3.83 -2.51 -1.70
CA VAL A 99 -2.60 -1.81 -2.08
C VAL A 99 -2.92 -0.88 -3.23
N VAL A 100 -2.48 0.35 -3.13
CA VAL A 100 -2.47 1.30 -4.23
C VAL A 100 -1.05 1.69 -4.56
N GLY A 101 -0.78 1.91 -5.83
CA GLY A 101 0.53 2.36 -6.30
C GLY A 101 0.38 3.39 -7.40
N GLY A 102 1.42 4.19 -7.57
CA GLY A 102 1.38 5.25 -8.56
C GLY A 102 2.65 6.07 -8.61
N LEU A 103 2.52 7.30 -9.10
CA LEU A 103 3.61 8.25 -9.22
C LEU A 103 3.29 9.53 -8.48
N LEU A 104 4.25 10.04 -7.72
CA LEU A 104 4.12 11.34 -7.07
C LEU A 104 4.02 12.48 -8.10
N THR A 105 3.27 13.49 -7.75
CA THR A 105 3.11 14.74 -8.52
C THR A 105 3.52 15.97 -7.72
N ASN A 106 3.69 15.82 -6.41
CA ASN A 106 4.10 16.88 -5.49
C ASN A 106 4.80 16.27 -4.26
N PRO A 107 5.89 16.83 -3.73
CA PRO A 107 6.56 18.07 -4.21
C PRO A 107 7.27 17.85 -5.56
N ALA A 108 7.56 18.94 -6.25
CA ALA A 108 8.13 18.90 -7.61
C ALA A 108 9.45 18.10 -7.70
N ILE A 109 10.28 18.13 -6.64
CA ILE A 109 11.55 17.38 -6.57
C ILE A 109 11.35 15.86 -6.56
N LEU A 110 10.16 15.40 -6.17
CA LEU A 110 9.80 13.98 -6.14
C LEU A 110 8.79 13.61 -7.24
N ALA A 111 8.51 14.53 -8.16
CA ALA A 111 7.56 14.24 -9.24
C ALA A 111 8.08 13.10 -10.12
N GLY A 112 7.24 12.10 -10.34
CA GLY A 112 7.59 10.88 -11.07
C GLY A 112 8.13 9.75 -10.18
N VAL A 113 8.46 9.99 -8.92
CA VAL A 113 8.89 8.93 -7.98
C VAL A 113 7.74 7.96 -7.75
N PRO A 114 7.96 6.65 -7.93
CA PRO A 114 6.99 5.63 -7.61
C PRO A 114 6.65 5.60 -6.13
N PHE A 115 5.39 5.31 -5.80
CA PHE A 115 4.95 5.11 -4.41
C PHE A 115 4.03 3.90 -4.28
N VAL A 116 4.00 3.34 -3.10
CA VAL A 116 3.05 2.31 -2.65
C VAL A 116 2.43 2.73 -1.33
N GLU A 117 1.15 2.44 -1.19
CA GLU A 117 0.37 2.63 0.04
C GLU A 117 -0.45 1.36 0.29
N TYR A 118 -0.49 0.91 1.54
CA TYR A 118 -1.28 -0.23 1.98
C TYR A 118 -2.32 0.22 2.98
N ALA A 119 -3.54 -0.30 2.87
CA ALA A 119 -4.60 0.02 3.81
C ALA A 119 -5.52 -1.19 4.07
N VAL A 120 -6.11 -1.22 5.25
CA VAL A 120 -7.07 -2.25 5.69
C VAL A 120 -8.29 -1.57 6.30
N ASP A 121 -9.45 -1.87 5.74
CA ASP A 121 -10.76 -1.49 6.28
C ASP A 121 -11.18 -2.52 7.33
N ASN A 122 -11.00 -2.21 8.59
CA ASN A 122 -11.40 -3.06 9.71
C ASN A 122 -12.74 -2.64 10.33
N GLY A 123 -13.43 -1.69 9.72
CA GLY A 123 -14.69 -1.16 10.21
C GLY A 123 -14.58 -0.63 11.64
N THR A 124 -15.41 -1.12 12.52
CA THR A 124 -15.43 -0.67 13.93
C THR A 124 -14.19 -1.06 14.75
N SER A 125 -13.36 -1.98 14.26
CA SER A 125 -12.13 -2.42 14.94
C SER A 125 -10.96 -1.46 14.75
N GLY A 126 -11.15 -0.42 13.95
CA GLY A 126 -10.15 0.59 13.64
C GLY A 126 -9.33 0.23 12.39
N ASP A 127 -9.37 1.13 11.44
CA ASP A 127 -8.69 0.97 10.16
C ASP A 127 -7.17 1.13 10.31
N LEU A 128 -6.45 0.56 9.37
CA LEU A 128 -5.00 0.63 9.30
C LEU A 128 -4.58 1.20 7.96
N VAL A 129 -3.59 2.09 7.97
CA VAL A 129 -2.99 2.65 6.74
C VAL A 129 -1.48 2.70 6.94
N SER A 130 -0.71 2.27 5.96
CA SER A 130 0.75 2.37 6.03
C SER A 130 1.22 3.82 5.88
N ASP A 131 2.46 4.09 6.26
CA ASP A 131 3.12 5.31 5.79
C ASP A 131 3.44 5.16 4.28
N LEU A 132 3.71 6.28 3.64
CA LEU A 132 3.98 6.35 2.21
C LEU A 132 5.34 5.72 1.88
N GLY A 133 5.30 4.59 1.19
CA GLY A 133 6.50 4.00 0.61
C GLY A 133 6.93 4.70 -0.66
N LEU A 134 8.15 5.23 -0.67
CA LEU A 134 8.76 5.90 -1.81
C LEU A 134 9.91 5.08 -2.37
N PHE A 135 9.99 4.98 -3.68
CA PHE A 135 11.01 4.22 -4.40
C PHE A 135 11.70 5.12 -5.42
N PRO A 136 12.65 5.99 -5.01
CA PRO A 136 13.42 6.80 -5.95
C PRO A 136 14.31 5.92 -6.84
N ASP A 137 14.72 6.47 -7.98
CA ASP A 137 15.65 5.78 -8.89
C ASP A 137 16.91 5.32 -8.16
N GLY A 138 17.28 4.04 -8.33
CA GLY A 138 18.41 3.42 -7.65
C GLY A 138 18.10 2.85 -6.26
N ASP A 139 16.85 2.94 -5.79
CA ASP A 139 16.42 2.27 -4.57
C ASP A 139 16.52 0.74 -4.78
N PRO A 140 17.24 0.01 -3.91
CA PRO A 140 17.38 -1.44 -4.04
C PRO A 140 16.04 -2.18 -3.93
N ASP A 141 15.06 -1.60 -3.26
CA ASP A 141 13.75 -2.22 -3.06
C ASP A 141 12.84 -2.12 -4.29
N LEU A 142 13.21 -1.33 -5.30
CA LEU A 142 12.52 -1.31 -6.61
C LEU A 142 12.43 -2.70 -7.25
N VAL A 143 13.42 -3.57 -7.02
CA VAL A 143 13.44 -4.93 -7.55
C VAL A 143 12.38 -5.83 -6.92
N LEU A 144 11.85 -5.44 -5.76
CA LEU A 144 10.79 -6.16 -5.05
C LEU A 144 9.40 -5.80 -5.58
N LEU A 145 9.28 -4.71 -6.33
CA LEU A 145 8.04 -4.33 -6.99
C LEU A 145 7.76 -5.27 -8.18
N PRO A 146 6.50 -5.60 -8.44
CA PRO A 146 6.17 -6.46 -9.56
C PRO A 146 6.61 -5.83 -10.89
N VAL A 147 7.05 -6.67 -11.82
CA VAL A 147 7.33 -6.24 -13.18
C VAL A 147 6.08 -5.56 -13.76
N GLY A 148 6.26 -4.34 -14.28
CA GLY A 148 5.15 -3.53 -14.79
C GLY A 148 4.58 -2.53 -13.77
N PHE A 149 5.15 -2.44 -12.56
CA PHE A 149 4.83 -1.33 -11.65
C PHE A 149 5.20 0.03 -12.31
N PRO A 150 4.38 1.10 -12.16
CA PRO A 150 3.19 1.20 -11.32
C PRO A 150 1.87 0.82 -12.02
N SER A 151 1.88 0.11 -13.11
CA SER A 151 0.64 -0.37 -13.77
C SER A 151 0.07 -1.64 -13.10
N ILE A 152 0.91 -2.39 -12.39
CA ILE A 152 0.55 -3.59 -11.64
C ILE A 152 0.95 -3.39 -10.18
N CYS A 153 -0.04 -3.48 -9.28
CA CYS A 153 0.20 -3.42 -7.83
C CYS A 153 0.52 -4.80 -7.24
N PRO A 154 1.41 -4.87 -6.24
CA PRO A 154 1.60 -6.10 -5.47
C PRO A 154 0.31 -6.49 -4.72
N ALA A 155 0.21 -7.77 -4.37
CA ALA A 155 -0.88 -8.22 -3.49
C ALA A 155 -0.69 -7.64 -2.08
N PRO A 156 -1.79 -7.34 -1.34
CA PRO A 156 -1.71 -6.77 0.00
C PRO A 156 -0.82 -7.56 0.97
N GLY A 157 -0.92 -8.88 1.00
CA GLY A 157 -0.07 -9.72 1.84
C GLY A 157 1.42 -9.66 1.47
N LEU A 158 1.74 -9.52 0.18
CA LEU A 158 3.11 -9.36 -0.28
C LEU A 158 3.66 -7.97 0.08
N ALA A 159 2.86 -6.93 -0.08
CA ALA A 159 3.23 -5.57 0.30
C ALA A 159 3.57 -5.49 1.80
N ALA A 160 2.74 -6.06 2.66
CA ALA A 160 2.99 -6.08 4.10
C ALA A 160 4.29 -6.81 4.48
N SER A 161 4.62 -7.92 3.80
CA SER A 161 5.79 -8.75 4.14
C SER A 161 7.10 -8.25 3.54
N ILE A 162 7.08 -7.71 2.32
CA ILE A 162 8.31 -7.32 1.61
C ILE A 162 8.76 -5.92 2.00
N TYR A 163 7.80 -5.00 2.14
CA TYR A 163 8.15 -3.59 2.34
C TYR A 163 8.26 -3.18 3.80
N GLY A 164 8.01 -4.11 4.75
CA GLY A 164 8.01 -3.76 6.17
C GLY A 164 7.05 -2.61 6.51
N TYR A 165 6.13 -2.28 5.59
CA TYR A 165 5.13 -1.24 5.79
C TYR A 165 4.11 -1.73 6.79
N LEU A 166 4.48 -1.56 8.03
CA LEU A 166 3.60 -1.85 9.14
C LEU A 166 2.53 -0.77 9.17
N PRO A 167 1.26 -1.16 9.15
CA PRO A 167 0.17 -0.20 9.14
C PRO A 167 0.07 0.54 10.46
N LEU A 168 -0.15 1.85 10.38
CA LEU A 168 -0.46 2.73 11.50
C LEU A 168 -1.97 2.71 11.74
N ARG A 169 -2.37 2.93 12.98
CA ARG A 169 -3.80 3.08 13.31
C ARG A 169 -4.34 4.41 12.81
N VAL A 170 -5.56 4.37 12.28
CA VAL A 170 -6.33 5.56 12.00
C VAL A 170 -6.97 6.03 13.29
N GLY A 171 -6.47 7.13 13.85
CA GLY A 171 -6.98 7.71 15.10
C GLY A 171 -8.27 8.51 14.88
N SER A 172 -8.46 9.08 13.68
CA SER A 172 -9.69 9.75 13.29
C SER A 172 -9.93 9.64 11.79
N GLY A 173 -11.18 9.57 11.37
CA GLY A 173 -11.58 9.27 9.99
C GLY A 173 -11.68 7.77 9.75
N GLY A 174 -11.39 7.32 8.55
CA GLY A 174 -11.43 5.91 8.19
C GLY A 174 -11.13 5.68 6.72
N ILE A 175 -11.08 4.40 6.34
CA ILE A 175 -10.97 3.95 4.96
C ILE A 175 -12.11 2.98 4.67
N PHE A 176 -12.59 3.02 3.45
CA PHE A 176 -13.57 2.09 2.93
C PHE A 176 -12.99 1.35 1.73
N VAL A 177 -13.00 0.02 1.79
CA VAL A 177 -12.49 -0.85 0.73
C VAL A 177 -13.62 -1.74 0.22
N ARG A 178 -13.86 -1.71 -1.08
CA ARG A 178 -14.79 -2.60 -1.75
C ARG A 178 -14.07 -3.32 -2.89
N PRO A 179 -13.94 -4.66 -2.81
CA PRO A 179 -13.38 -5.44 -3.90
C PRO A 179 -14.22 -5.33 -5.17
N PRO A 180 -13.63 -5.62 -6.34
CA PRO A 180 -14.39 -5.76 -7.58
C PRO A 180 -15.47 -6.83 -7.41
N THR A 181 -16.68 -6.53 -7.84
CA THR A 181 -17.72 -7.56 -7.95
C THR A 181 -17.43 -8.46 -9.16
N PRO A 182 -17.68 -9.75 -9.05
CA PRO A 182 -17.51 -10.69 -10.16
C PRO A 182 -18.28 -10.31 -11.40
#